data_501c3d82d1a448ed093df07ba4da8c33
#
_entry.id   501c3d82d1a448ed093df07ba4da8c33
#
_cell.length_a   1.000
_cell.length_b   1.000
_cell.length_c   1.000
_cell.angle_alpha   90.00
_cell.angle_beta   90.00
_cell.angle_gamma   90.00
#
_symmetry.space_group_name_H-M   'P 1'
#
loop_
_entity.id
_entity.type
_entity.pdbx_description
1 polymer ?
#
loop_
_entity_poly.entity_id
_entity_poly.type
_entity_poly.pdbx_seq_one_letter_code
_entity_poly.pdbx_strand_id
1 'polypeptide(L)'
;MKLIIAVIKDVDTEPVTKALTAGNYRVTRIASTGGLLRRGVATVLIGLEDDQVDDAIQIIRAAATEGNNDEKRATVFVVNVDRFSQI
;
A
#
# COMPACT_ATOMS: atom_id res chain seq x y z
N MET A 1 9.90 -8.81 10.71
CA MET A 1 9.28 -8.53 9.41
C MET A 1 7.90 -7.96 9.60
N LYS A 2 7.54 -7.00 8.81
CA LYS A 2 6.22 -6.37 8.83
C LYS A 2 5.54 -6.51 7.48
N LEU A 3 4.23 -6.37 7.48
CA LEU A 3 3.44 -6.29 6.27
C LEU A 3 2.63 -5.00 6.32
N ILE A 4 2.76 -4.19 5.29
CA ILE A 4 1.90 -3.04 5.09
C ILE A 4 0.74 -3.47 4.18
N ILE A 5 -0.47 -3.20 4.63
CA ILE A 5 -1.69 -3.36 3.84
C ILE A 5 -2.19 -1.95 3.60
N ALA A 6 -2.09 -1.48 2.37
CA ALA A 6 -2.47 -0.12 2.04
C ALA A 6 -3.69 -0.12 1.13
N VAL A 7 -4.75 0.53 1.57
CA VAL A 7 -5.96 0.74 0.77
C VAL A 7 -5.88 2.15 0.21
N ILE A 8 -5.79 2.25 -1.10
CA ILE A 8 -5.55 3.51 -1.81
C ILE A 8 -6.61 3.71 -2.88
N LYS A 9 -6.68 4.91 -3.43
CA LYS A 9 -7.56 5.16 -4.57
C LYS A 9 -7.04 4.37 -5.77
N ASP A 10 -7.97 3.83 -6.54
CA ASP A 10 -7.62 3.03 -7.72
C ASP A 10 -6.69 3.79 -8.67
N VAL A 11 -6.95 5.08 -8.86
CA VAL A 11 -6.12 5.93 -9.72
C VAL A 11 -4.69 6.13 -9.21
N ASP A 12 -4.46 5.87 -7.93
CA ASP A 12 -3.15 6.01 -7.31
C ASP A 12 -2.32 4.72 -7.34
N THR A 13 -2.90 3.62 -7.81
CA THR A 13 -2.23 2.31 -7.76
C THR A 13 -0.90 2.34 -8.52
N GLU A 14 -0.89 2.86 -9.74
CA GLU A 14 0.34 2.91 -10.51
C GLU A 14 1.38 3.87 -9.95
N PRO A 15 1.04 5.12 -9.63
CA PRO A 15 2.04 6.02 -9.04
C PRO A 15 2.62 5.50 -7.73
N VAL A 16 1.78 4.94 -6.86
CA VAL A 16 2.23 4.39 -5.58
C VAL A 16 3.13 3.17 -5.80
N THR A 17 2.70 2.24 -6.65
CA THR A 17 3.49 1.05 -6.96
C THR A 17 4.85 1.42 -7.56
N LYS A 18 4.84 2.37 -8.49
CA LYS A 18 6.06 2.83 -9.14
C LYS A 18 7.03 3.45 -8.16
N ALA A 19 6.54 4.30 -7.26
CA ALA A 19 7.36 4.96 -6.26
C ALA A 19 7.96 3.96 -5.28
N LEU A 20 7.17 2.99 -4.83
CA LEU A 20 7.64 1.95 -3.93
C LEU A 20 8.68 1.05 -4.60
N THR A 21 8.44 0.67 -5.85
CA THR A 21 9.38 -0.16 -6.60
C THR A 21 10.69 0.58 -6.81
N ALA A 22 10.63 1.88 -7.09
CA ALA A 22 11.84 2.71 -7.22
C ALA A 22 12.65 2.75 -5.92
N GLY A 23 11.98 2.63 -4.78
CA GLY A 23 12.63 2.53 -3.47
C GLY A 23 13.06 1.12 -3.09
N ASN A 24 13.00 0.19 -4.02
CA ASN A 24 13.37 -1.22 -3.84
C ASN A 24 12.41 -2.00 -2.95
N TYR A 25 11.17 -1.55 -2.84
CA TYR A 25 10.14 -2.31 -2.13
C TYR A 25 9.41 -3.24 -3.09
N ARG A 26 9.04 -4.40 -2.59
CA ARG A 26 8.26 -5.37 -3.32
C ARG A 26 6.78 -5.13 -3.05
N VAL A 27 6.00 -4.95 -4.11
CA VAL A 27 4.58 -4.60 -3.99
C VAL A 27 3.74 -5.68 -4.65
N THR A 28 2.74 -6.17 -3.93
CA THR A 28 1.74 -7.10 -4.48
C THR A 28 0.40 -6.37 -4.52
N ARG A 29 -0.21 -6.33 -5.70
CA ARG A 29 -1.56 -5.77 -5.84
C ARG A 29 -2.57 -6.86 -5.62
N ILE A 30 -3.63 -6.54 -4.89
CA ILE A 30 -4.77 -7.42 -4.77
C ILE A 30 -5.84 -6.88 -5.71
N ALA A 31 -6.25 -7.71 -6.66
CA ALA A 31 -7.29 -7.33 -7.59
C ALA A 31 -8.61 -7.17 -6.82
N SER A 32 -9.27 -6.06 -7.05
CA SER A 32 -10.59 -5.82 -6.50
C SER A 32 -11.59 -6.67 -7.27
N THR A 33 -12.04 -7.76 -6.65
CA THR A 33 -13.10 -8.56 -7.23
C THR A 33 -14.35 -8.40 -6.38
N GLY A 34 -15.31 -7.76 -6.96
CA GLY A 34 -16.68 -7.61 -6.51
C GLY A 34 -16.99 -7.76 -5.02
N GLY A 35 -17.42 -6.76 -4.37
CA GLY A 35 -18.12 -6.84 -3.10
C GLY A 35 -17.29 -6.71 -1.83
N LEU A 36 -16.01 -7.07 -1.85
CA LEU A 36 -15.19 -7.01 -0.63
C LEU A 36 -14.58 -5.64 -0.42
N LEU A 37 -14.27 -4.92 -1.50
CA LEU A 37 -13.68 -3.61 -1.42
C LEU A 37 -14.61 -2.59 -2.05
N ARG A 38 -14.53 -1.39 -1.52
CA ARG A 38 -15.31 -0.29 -2.01
C ARG A 38 -14.89 0.04 -3.44
N ARG A 39 -15.85 0.46 -4.26
CA ARG A 39 -15.58 0.88 -5.63
C ARG A 39 -14.60 2.05 -5.65
N GLY A 40 -13.66 2.01 -6.57
CA GLY A 40 -12.69 3.07 -6.72
C GLY A 40 -11.47 2.97 -5.81
N VAL A 41 -11.35 1.89 -5.05
CA VAL A 41 -10.19 1.65 -4.21
C VAL A 41 -9.48 0.35 -4.60
N ALA A 42 -8.20 0.30 -4.29
CA ALA A 42 -7.37 -0.88 -4.51
C ALA A 42 -6.55 -1.16 -3.27
N THR A 43 -6.09 -2.38 -3.13
CA THR A 43 -5.25 -2.78 -2.00
C THR A 43 -3.89 -3.23 -2.51
N VAL A 44 -2.84 -2.75 -1.87
CA VAL A 44 -1.48 -3.22 -2.13
C VAL A 44 -0.87 -3.74 -0.85
N LEU A 45 -0.04 -4.78 -0.99
CA LEU A 45 0.68 -5.39 0.11
C LEU A 45 2.18 -5.16 -0.08
N ILE A 46 2.86 -4.81 1.01
CA ILE A 46 4.30 -4.58 0.98
C ILE A 46 4.92 -5.30 2.16
N GLY A 47 5.74 -6.32 1.89
CA GLY A 47 6.53 -6.99 2.91
C GLY A 47 7.84 -6.26 3.09
N LEU A 48 8.24 -5.97 4.35
CA LEU A 48 9.43 -5.17 4.60
C LEU A 48 9.94 -5.40 6.01
N GLU A 49 11.12 -4.86 6.30
CA GLU A 49 11.69 -4.91 7.64
C GLU A 49 11.17 -3.76 8.50
N ASP A 50 11.28 -3.93 9.81
CA ASP A 50 10.74 -2.97 10.77
C ASP A 50 11.26 -1.55 10.55
N ASP A 51 12.54 -1.42 10.22
CA ASP A 51 13.17 -0.11 10.03
C ASP A 51 12.82 0.55 8.70
N GLN A 52 12.10 -0.14 7.82
CA GLN A 52 11.68 0.38 6.53
C GLN A 52 10.25 0.91 6.53
N VAL A 53 9.50 0.68 7.60
CA VAL A 53 8.06 0.99 7.63
C VAL A 53 7.81 2.48 7.43
N ASP A 54 8.51 3.33 8.17
CA ASP A 54 8.28 4.77 8.08
C ASP A 54 8.60 5.33 6.71
N ASP A 55 9.68 4.84 6.10
CA ASP A 55 10.05 5.24 4.75
C ASP A 55 8.97 4.87 3.73
N ALA A 56 8.51 3.63 3.79
CA ALA A 56 7.47 3.16 2.88
C ALA A 56 6.17 3.97 3.03
N ILE A 57 5.79 4.29 4.26
CA ILE A 57 4.60 5.10 4.52
C ILE A 57 4.76 6.49 3.92
N GLN A 58 5.93 7.11 4.03
CA GLN A 58 6.19 8.41 3.45
C GLN A 58 6.12 8.37 1.92
N ILE A 59 6.62 7.29 1.32
CA ILE A 59 6.53 7.11 -0.13
C ILE A 59 5.07 7.03 -0.57
N ILE A 60 4.26 6.26 0.14
CA ILE A 60 2.82 6.15 -0.16
C ILE A 60 2.16 7.52 -0.04
N ARG A 61 2.45 8.24 1.04
CA ARG A 61 1.86 9.55 1.29
C ARG A 61 2.19 10.53 0.17
N ALA A 62 3.44 10.55 -0.27
CA ALA A 62 3.88 11.47 -1.31
C ALA A 62 3.30 11.14 -2.69
N ALA A 63 3.07 9.86 -2.97
CA ALA A 63 2.58 9.42 -4.27
C ALA A 63 1.05 9.41 -4.37
N ALA A 64 0.35 9.41 -3.24
CA ALA A 64 -1.10 9.39 -3.24
C ALA A 64 -1.68 10.76 -3.61
N THR A 65 -2.74 10.75 -4.39
CA THR A 65 -3.40 11.98 -4.83
C THR A 65 -4.01 12.71 -3.64
N GLU A 66 -3.80 14.02 -3.56
CA GLU A 66 -4.45 14.82 -2.54
C GLU A 66 -5.95 14.83 -2.74
N GLY A 67 -6.67 14.57 -1.64
CA GLY A 67 -8.13 14.63 -1.65
C GLY A 67 -8.64 15.99 -1.24
N ASN A 68 -9.95 16.10 -1.13
CA ASN A 68 -10.60 17.25 -0.54
C ASN A 68 -10.33 17.28 0.97
N ASN A 69 -10.69 18.36 1.62
CA ASN A 69 -10.31 18.64 3.01
C ASN A 69 -10.48 17.48 4.00
N ASP A 70 -11.53 16.69 3.83
CA ASP A 70 -11.83 15.59 4.75
C ASP A 70 -11.55 14.22 4.15
N GLU A 71 -11.00 14.17 2.95
CA GLU A 71 -10.78 12.91 2.25
C GLU A 71 -9.43 12.33 2.61
N LYS A 72 -9.41 11.06 2.98
CA LYS A 72 -8.18 10.33 3.25
C LYS A 72 -7.51 9.95 1.93
N ARG A 73 -6.19 10.10 1.88
CA ARG A 73 -5.41 9.68 0.72
C ARG A 73 -5.24 8.16 0.67
N ALA A 74 -5.04 7.57 1.83
CA ALA A 74 -4.80 6.13 1.94
C ALA A 74 -5.09 5.69 3.36
N THR A 75 -5.41 4.41 3.51
CA THR A 75 -5.49 3.77 4.83
C THR A 75 -4.41 2.71 4.87
N VAL A 76 -3.56 2.77 5.89
CA VAL A 76 -2.42 1.88 5.99
C VAL A 76 -2.50 1.09 7.29
N PHE A 77 -2.44 -0.23 7.15
CA PHE A 77 -2.30 -1.13 8.30
C PHE A 77 -0.88 -1.68 8.30
N VAL A 78 -0.28 -1.75 9.47
CA VAL A 78 1.03 -2.37 9.64
C VAL A 78 0.87 -3.53 10.60
N VAL A 79 1.18 -4.74 10.13
CA VAL A 79 1.01 -5.93 10.94
C VAL A 79 2.32 -6.72 11.03
N ASN A 80 2.50 -7.44 12.12
CA ASN A 80 3.63 -8.33 12.28
C ASN A 80 3.45 -9.56 11.41
N VAL A 81 4.55 -10.04 10.85
CA VAL A 81 4.56 -11.29 10.07
C VAL A 81 5.41 -12.30 10.81
N ASP A 82 4.76 -13.36 11.30
CA ASP A 82 5.45 -14.43 12.01
C ASP A 82 6.20 -15.34 11.05
N ARG A 83 5.62 -15.56 9.89
CA ARG A 83 6.18 -16.48 8.91
C ARG A 83 5.80 -16.07 7.51
N PHE A 84 6.74 -16.20 6.59
CA PHE A 84 6.54 -15.94 5.18
C PHE A 84 7.09 -17.11 4.37
N SER A 85 6.31 -17.61 3.44
CA SER A 85 6.73 -18.67 2.53
C SER A 85 6.28 -18.35 1.11
N GLN A 86 7.19 -18.56 0.20
CA GLN A 86 6.91 -18.43 -1.23
C GLN A 86 7.01 -19.81 -1.85
N ILE A 87 5.94 -20.28 -2.42
CA ILE A 87 5.84 -21.66 -2.93
C ILE A 87 5.99 -21.68 -4.43
#